data_36d65d18d9f381a78e5dbdb4c33dc303
#
_entry.id   36d65d18d9f381a78e5dbdb4c33dc303
#
_cell.length_a   1.000
_cell.length_b   1.000
_cell.length_c   1.000
_cell.angle_alpha   90.00
_cell.angle_beta   90.00
_cell.angle_gamma   90.00
#
_symmetry.space_group_name_H-M   'P 1'
#
loop_
_entity.id
_entity.type
_entity.pdbx_description
1 polymer ?
#
loop_
_entity_poly.entity_id
_entity_poly.type
_entity_poly.pdbx_seq_one_letter_code
_entity_poly.pdbx_strand_id
1 'polypeptide(L)'
;SLRRRQRQMCIRDSRMIGNIKSKKTKVDFWTLEEFQKVISLLCKKDYYEHYLFISFWLLFMTGMRIGEASALHWSDIDFETGLLSITKTLYYRTMTDYKFVEPKTQASIRTIYIDSDTLNELKAWQSVQQQVLPDCPLVLSYNGTPTSKTTLPRALEKLSNLAGVHRIKIHALRHSHASLLISMGENPLLIKERLGHEKIQTTLGTYGHLYPNTNLEVAKKLTGILQVQSATESIANYTSNQHTAIYHRTVEEK
;
A
#
# COMPACT_ATOMS: atom_id res chain seq x y z
N SER A 1 -20.28 46.17 -12.57
CA SER A 1 -19.71 45.60 -13.79
C SER A 1 -18.15 45.52 -13.75
N LEU A 2 -17.45 46.48 -13.20
CA LEU A 2 -15.98 46.49 -13.06
C LEU A 2 -15.45 45.36 -12.17
N ARG A 3 -16.10 45.10 -11.03
CA ARG A 3 -15.69 43.96 -10.13
C ARG A 3 -15.81 42.58 -10.78
N ARG A 4 -16.77 42.39 -11.70
CA ARG A 4 -16.92 41.12 -12.44
C ARG A 4 -15.84 40.94 -13.50
N ARG A 5 -15.42 42.04 -14.17
CA ARG A 5 -14.32 42.00 -15.15
C ARG A 5 -12.95 41.76 -14.48
N GLN A 6 -12.69 42.37 -13.31
CA GLN A 6 -11.48 42.11 -12.53
C GLN A 6 -11.38 40.66 -12.05
N ARG A 7 -12.48 40.08 -11.55
CA ARG A 7 -12.50 38.63 -11.19
C ARG A 7 -12.24 37.72 -12.39
N GLN A 8 -12.76 38.03 -13.56
CA GLN A 8 -12.49 37.24 -14.77
C GLN A 8 -11.05 37.41 -15.27
N MET A 9 -10.45 38.58 -15.13
CA MET A 9 -9.03 38.78 -15.45
C MET A 9 -8.12 38.02 -14.50
N CYS A 10 -8.35 38.07 -13.19
CA CYS A 10 -7.56 37.30 -12.21
C CYS A 10 -7.67 35.79 -12.42
N ILE A 11 -8.84 35.28 -12.87
CA ILE A 11 -9.01 33.84 -13.18
C ILE A 11 -8.27 33.46 -14.48
N ARG A 12 -8.18 34.36 -15.48
CA ARG A 12 -7.40 34.12 -16.71
C ARG A 12 -5.90 34.11 -16.41
N ASP A 13 -5.39 35.08 -15.63
CA ASP A 13 -3.99 35.16 -15.26
C ASP A 13 -3.53 33.97 -14.42
N SER A 14 -4.38 33.47 -13.50
CA SER A 14 -4.06 32.27 -12.73
C SER A 14 -4.01 30.98 -13.57
N ARG A 15 -4.68 30.95 -14.73
CA ARG A 15 -4.59 29.82 -15.69
C ARG A 15 -3.35 29.90 -16.59
N MET A 16 -2.78 31.08 -16.77
CA MET A 16 -1.55 31.32 -17.54
C MET A 16 -0.27 31.09 -16.72
N ILE A 17 -0.36 31.11 -15.39
CA ILE A 17 0.75 30.70 -14.51
C ILE A 17 0.78 29.17 -14.60
N GLY A 18 1.66 28.64 -15.44
CA GLY A 18 1.90 27.22 -15.56
C GLY A 18 2.12 26.61 -14.17
N ASN A 19 1.61 25.40 -13.95
CA ASN A 19 1.77 24.68 -12.69
C ASN A 19 3.23 24.80 -12.21
N ILE A 20 3.45 25.60 -11.16
CA ILE A 20 4.73 25.64 -10.46
C ILE A 20 5.01 24.21 -10.06
N LYS A 21 6.05 23.59 -10.66
CA LYS A 21 6.47 22.24 -10.28
C LYS A 21 6.75 22.26 -8.78
N SER A 22 5.79 21.81 -7.99
CA SER A 22 5.98 21.67 -6.55
C SER A 22 7.21 20.77 -6.35
N LYS A 23 8.17 21.21 -5.56
CA LYS A 23 9.29 20.35 -5.13
C LYS A 23 8.65 19.08 -4.60
N LYS A 24 9.08 17.91 -5.11
CA LYS A 24 8.64 16.62 -4.58
C LYS A 24 8.91 16.62 -3.08
N THR A 25 7.87 16.77 -2.27
CA THR A 25 7.99 16.68 -0.82
C THR A 25 8.40 15.25 -0.49
N LYS A 26 9.51 15.11 0.24
CA LYS A 26 9.92 13.81 0.74
C LYS A 26 8.76 13.26 1.59
N VAL A 27 8.31 12.06 1.25
CA VAL A 27 7.21 11.39 1.95
C VAL A 27 7.72 10.96 3.31
N ASP A 28 7.03 11.39 4.35
CA ASP A 28 7.34 11.03 5.72
C ASP A 28 6.61 9.75 6.10
N PHE A 29 7.30 8.81 6.76
CA PHE A 29 6.74 7.51 7.17
C PHE A 29 7.58 6.91 8.30
N TRP A 30 7.01 5.98 9.05
CA TRP A 30 7.74 5.15 10.02
C TRP A 30 8.22 3.86 9.41
N THR A 31 9.37 3.41 9.86
CA THR A 31 9.84 2.02 9.64
C THR A 31 9.02 1.05 10.49
N LEU A 32 9.21 -0.25 10.25
CA LEU A 32 8.58 -1.29 11.08
C LEU A 32 8.98 -1.16 12.56
N GLU A 33 10.26 -0.91 12.81
CA GLU A 33 10.82 -0.77 14.17
C GLU A 33 10.25 0.47 14.89
N GLU A 34 10.09 1.58 14.17
CA GLU A 34 9.47 2.79 14.73
C GLU A 34 8.00 2.56 15.05
N PHE A 35 7.26 1.91 14.16
CA PHE A 35 5.88 1.53 14.42
C PHE A 35 5.76 0.58 15.62
N GLN A 36 6.61 -0.44 15.72
CA GLN A 36 6.65 -1.36 16.85
C GLN A 36 6.87 -0.64 18.19
N LYS A 37 7.79 0.32 18.24
CA LYS A 37 8.00 1.14 19.45
C LYS A 37 6.74 1.88 19.88
N VAL A 38 6.01 2.45 18.93
CA VAL A 38 4.78 3.20 19.22
C VAL A 38 3.65 2.29 19.67
N ILE A 39 3.40 1.20 18.92
CA ILE A 39 2.28 0.30 19.20
C ILE A 39 2.43 -0.46 20.52
N SER A 40 3.69 -0.73 20.93
CA SER A 40 4.02 -1.42 22.18
C SER A 40 3.73 -0.60 23.43
N LEU A 41 3.49 0.70 23.30
CA LEU A 41 3.09 1.57 24.43
C LEU A 41 1.63 1.41 24.83
N LEU A 42 0.82 0.75 24.00
CA LEU A 42 -0.63 0.62 24.22
C LEU A 42 -0.97 -0.67 24.95
N CYS A 43 -1.74 -0.54 26.04
CA CYS A 43 -2.19 -1.66 26.86
C CYS A 43 -3.55 -2.18 26.37
N LYS A 44 -3.58 -3.37 25.80
CA LYS A 44 -4.83 -4.00 25.29
C LYS A 44 -5.83 -4.39 26.40
N LYS A 45 -5.47 -4.26 27.69
CA LYS A 45 -6.40 -4.44 28.81
C LYS A 45 -7.26 -3.22 29.05
N ASP A 46 -6.79 -2.02 28.71
CA ASP A 46 -7.59 -0.81 28.69
C ASP A 46 -8.40 -0.74 27.40
N TYR A 47 -9.71 -0.52 27.51
CA TYR A 47 -10.63 -0.51 26.38
C TYR A 47 -10.29 0.55 25.33
N TYR A 48 -9.96 1.77 25.78
CA TYR A 48 -9.65 2.86 24.87
C TYR A 48 -8.26 2.71 24.23
N GLU A 49 -7.29 2.22 24.98
CA GLU A 49 -5.96 1.93 24.42
C GLU A 49 -6.01 0.75 23.45
N HIS A 50 -6.84 -0.27 23.70
CA HIS A 50 -7.09 -1.35 22.75
C HIS A 50 -7.73 -0.85 21.45
N TYR A 51 -8.70 0.08 21.55
CA TYR A 51 -9.26 0.76 20.38
C TYR A 51 -8.17 1.53 19.59
N LEU A 52 -7.28 2.26 20.27
CA LEU A 52 -6.15 2.95 19.62
C LEU A 52 -5.20 1.95 18.96
N PHE A 53 -4.87 0.86 19.66
CA PHE A 53 -4.02 -0.22 19.15
C PHE A 53 -4.57 -0.75 17.84
N ILE A 54 -5.81 -1.23 17.81
CA ILE A 54 -6.40 -1.82 16.61
C ILE A 54 -6.55 -0.79 15.48
N SER A 55 -6.80 0.48 15.81
CA SER A 55 -6.91 1.54 14.82
C SER A 55 -5.58 1.78 14.09
N PHE A 56 -4.47 1.88 14.82
CA PHE A 56 -3.15 2.09 14.23
C PHE A 56 -2.63 0.82 13.55
N TRP A 57 -2.85 -0.34 14.17
CA TRP A 57 -2.51 -1.64 13.59
C TRP A 57 -3.16 -1.82 12.21
N LEU A 58 -4.47 -1.65 12.13
CA LEU A 58 -5.21 -1.82 10.89
C LEU A 58 -4.74 -0.83 9.80
N LEU A 59 -4.53 0.44 10.14
CA LEU A 59 -4.03 1.44 9.19
C LEU A 59 -2.62 1.10 8.68
N PHE A 60 -1.74 0.60 9.56
CA PHE A 60 -0.39 0.23 9.19
C PHE A 60 -0.35 -1.07 8.37
N MET A 61 -1.09 -2.11 8.77
CA MET A 61 -1.06 -3.43 8.12
C MET A 61 -1.85 -3.52 6.81
N THR A 62 -2.82 -2.62 6.61
CA THR A 62 -3.66 -2.63 5.39
C THR A 62 -3.38 -1.49 4.42
N GLY A 63 -2.79 -0.39 4.91
CA GLY A 63 -2.59 0.82 4.12
C GLY A 63 -3.89 1.54 3.73
N MET A 64 -5.03 1.25 4.38
CA MET A 64 -6.29 1.93 4.14
C MET A 64 -6.19 3.44 4.39
N ARG A 65 -7.02 4.22 3.69
CA ARG A 65 -7.21 5.63 4.05
C ARG A 65 -8.01 5.71 5.35
N ILE A 66 -7.73 6.72 6.19
CA ILE A 66 -8.44 6.89 7.46
C ILE A 66 -9.97 6.93 7.29
N GLY A 67 -10.46 7.54 6.20
CA GLY A 67 -11.90 7.58 5.92
C GLY A 67 -12.48 6.20 5.56
N GLU A 68 -11.72 5.35 4.87
CA GLU A 68 -12.08 3.96 4.56
C GLU A 68 -12.13 3.13 5.85
N ALA A 69 -11.07 3.21 6.66
CA ALA A 69 -10.98 2.50 7.93
C ALA A 69 -12.07 2.93 8.93
N SER A 70 -12.39 4.23 9.00
CA SER A 70 -13.48 4.74 9.85
C SER A 70 -14.89 4.37 9.36
N ALA A 71 -15.03 3.94 8.10
CA ALA A 71 -16.28 3.46 7.54
C ALA A 71 -16.41 1.94 7.59
N LEU A 72 -15.38 1.23 8.06
CA LEU A 72 -15.34 -0.22 8.04
C LEU A 72 -16.35 -0.80 9.04
N HIS A 73 -17.17 -1.74 8.56
CA HIS A 73 -18.10 -2.51 9.36
C HIS A 73 -17.57 -3.94 9.57
N TRP A 74 -18.01 -4.59 10.62
CA TRP A 74 -17.68 -6.00 10.85
C TRP A 74 -18.11 -6.91 9.70
N SER A 75 -19.22 -6.58 9.03
CA SER A 75 -19.71 -7.29 7.85
C SER A 75 -18.81 -7.16 6.61
N ASP A 76 -17.86 -6.24 6.60
CA ASP A 76 -16.91 -6.06 5.49
C ASP A 76 -15.69 -7.00 5.61
N ILE A 77 -15.61 -7.77 6.72
CA ILE A 77 -14.50 -8.68 7.03
C ILE A 77 -15.00 -10.13 7.02
N ASP A 78 -14.45 -10.92 6.14
CA ASP A 78 -14.62 -12.37 6.16
C ASP A 78 -13.47 -12.99 6.96
N PHE A 79 -13.80 -13.45 8.17
CA PHE A 79 -12.84 -14.04 9.09
C PHE A 79 -12.42 -15.48 8.73
N GLU A 80 -13.11 -16.13 7.80
CA GLU A 80 -12.76 -17.48 7.33
C GLU A 80 -11.74 -17.40 6.20
N THR A 81 -12.00 -16.53 5.23
CA THR A 81 -11.13 -16.38 4.05
C THR A 81 -10.04 -15.33 4.21
N GLY A 82 -10.14 -14.47 5.23
CA GLY A 82 -9.23 -13.34 5.43
C GLY A 82 -9.45 -12.18 4.45
N LEU A 83 -10.61 -12.13 3.79
CA LEU A 83 -10.95 -11.06 2.86
C LEU A 83 -11.51 -9.84 3.60
N LEU A 84 -11.02 -8.66 3.24
CA LEU A 84 -11.50 -7.37 3.71
C LEU A 84 -11.96 -6.53 2.52
N SER A 85 -13.25 -6.18 2.52
CA SER A 85 -13.89 -5.40 1.45
C SER A 85 -13.91 -3.92 1.79
N ILE A 86 -13.34 -3.10 0.91
CA ILE A 86 -13.26 -1.64 1.07
C ILE A 86 -14.15 -1.02 0.01
N THR A 87 -15.41 -0.74 0.36
CA THR A 87 -16.44 -0.28 -0.57
C THR A 87 -16.98 1.10 -0.25
N LYS A 88 -16.61 1.66 0.92
CA LYS A 88 -17.17 2.91 1.43
C LYS A 88 -16.12 3.74 2.15
N THR A 89 -16.40 5.02 2.30
CA THR A 89 -15.59 5.96 3.08
C THR A 89 -16.48 6.86 3.92
N LEU A 90 -15.97 7.29 5.07
CA LEU A 90 -16.68 8.17 5.97
C LEU A 90 -16.57 9.63 5.49
N TYR A 91 -17.71 10.23 5.16
CA TYR A 91 -17.84 11.67 5.08
C TYR A 91 -18.27 12.19 6.45
N TYR A 92 -17.40 12.93 7.11
CA TYR A 92 -17.59 13.40 8.49
C TYR A 92 -17.54 14.93 8.52
N ARG A 93 -18.61 15.55 8.97
CA ARG A 93 -18.70 17.00 9.19
C ARG A 93 -18.73 17.33 10.68
N THR A 94 -19.63 16.69 11.42
CA THR A 94 -19.75 16.76 12.88
C THR A 94 -20.03 15.36 13.44
N MET A 95 -20.08 15.20 14.77
CA MET A 95 -20.43 13.92 15.41
C MET A 95 -21.84 13.43 15.06
N THR A 96 -22.75 14.34 14.71
CA THR A 96 -24.14 14.06 14.34
C THR A 96 -24.40 14.17 12.85
N ASP A 97 -23.49 14.82 12.09
CA ASP A 97 -23.58 14.98 10.63
C ASP A 97 -22.44 14.21 9.95
N TYR A 98 -22.66 12.95 9.73
CA TYR A 98 -21.77 12.06 8.99
C TYR A 98 -22.56 11.13 8.09
N LYS A 99 -21.93 10.62 7.05
CA LYS A 99 -22.49 9.61 6.13
C LYS A 99 -21.41 8.71 5.56
N PHE A 100 -21.80 7.49 5.29
CA PHE A 100 -20.99 6.57 4.51
C PHE A 100 -21.30 6.80 3.04
N VAL A 101 -20.26 7.07 2.26
CA VAL A 101 -20.37 7.35 0.83
C VAL A 101 -19.45 6.44 0.05
N GLU A 102 -19.75 6.22 -1.21
CA GLU A 102 -18.82 5.52 -2.10
C GLU A 102 -17.53 6.31 -2.27
N PRO A 103 -16.41 5.63 -2.45
CA PRO A 103 -15.14 6.27 -2.77
C PRO A 103 -15.22 7.03 -4.09
N LYS A 104 -14.42 8.10 -4.22
CA LYS A 104 -14.43 8.98 -5.41
C LYS A 104 -13.97 8.30 -6.71
N THR A 105 -13.25 7.19 -6.62
CA THR A 105 -12.73 6.46 -7.80
C THR A 105 -13.01 4.97 -7.67
N GLN A 106 -13.27 4.31 -8.79
CA GLN A 106 -13.49 2.86 -8.84
C GLN A 106 -12.30 2.07 -8.29
N ALA A 107 -11.08 2.51 -8.52
CA ALA A 107 -9.88 1.89 -7.97
C ALA A 107 -9.82 1.89 -6.43
N SER A 108 -10.59 2.76 -5.78
CA SER A 108 -10.68 2.77 -4.32
C SER A 108 -11.62 1.68 -3.77
N ILE A 109 -12.54 1.17 -4.60
CA ILE A 109 -13.37 -0.01 -4.28
C ILE A 109 -12.51 -1.23 -4.57
N ARG A 110 -12.17 -1.97 -3.54
CA ARG A 110 -11.25 -3.10 -3.63
C ARG A 110 -11.45 -4.09 -2.49
N THR A 111 -11.00 -5.30 -2.71
CA THR A 111 -10.89 -6.33 -1.67
C THR A 111 -9.40 -6.66 -1.49
N ILE A 112 -8.97 -6.77 -0.24
CA ILE A 112 -7.60 -7.17 0.09
C ILE A 112 -7.62 -8.36 1.03
N TYR A 113 -6.62 -9.24 0.91
CA TYR A 113 -6.35 -10.24 1.93
C TYR A 113 -5.61 -9.59 3.11
N ILE A 114 -6.01 -9.94 4.32
CA ILE A 114 -5.32 -9.56 5.55
C ILE A 114 -4.67 -10.78 6.17
N ASP A 115 -3.56 -10.57 6.83
CA ASP A 115 -2.75 -11.61 7.46
C ASP A 115 -3.43 -12.17 8.73
N SER A 116 -2.97 -13.35 9.15
CA SER A 116 -3.53 -14.07 10.30
C SER A 116 -3.41 -13.30 11.61
N ASP A 117 -2.35 -12.54 11.80
CA ASP A 117 -2.15 -11.75 13.02
C ASP A 117 -3.14 -10.61 13.09
N THR A 118 -3.36 -9.91 11.95
CA THR A 118 -4.39 -8.88 11.83
C THR A 118 -5.80 -9.44 12.07
N LEU A 119 -6.10 -10.65 11.56
CA LEU A 119 -7.37 -11.32 11.83
C LEU A 119 -7.55 -11.63 13.32
N ASN A 120 -6.51 -12.13 13.98
CA ASN A 120 -6.54 -12.46 15.40
C ASN A 120 -6.73 -11.19 16.26
N GLU A 121 -6.03 -10.10 15.95
CA GLU A 121 -6.19 -8.83 16.64
C GLU A 121 -7.61 -8.25 16.43
N LEU A 122 -8.17 -8.37 15.23
CA LEU A 122 -9.54 -7.95 14.96
C LEU A 122 -10.57 -8.79 15.73
N LYS A 123 -10.41 -10.12 15.81
CA LYS A 123 -11.28 -11.00 16.62
C LYS A 123 -11.20 -10.65 18.10
N ALA A 124 -10.01 -10.42 18.64
CA ALA A 124 -9.81 -10.01 20.02
C ALA A 124 -10.49 -8.67 20.30
N TRP A 125 -10.33 -7.69 19.43
CA TRP A 125 -11.01 -6.41 19.55
C TRP A 125 -12.54 -6.53 19.44
N GLN A 126 -13.05 -7.30 18.48
CA GLN A 126 -14.48 -7.54 18.32
C GLN A 126 -15.11 -8.09 19.60
N SER A 127 -14.46 -9.10 20.20
CA SER A 127 -14.93 -9.71 21.45
C SER A 127 -15.02 -8.69 22.61
N VAL A 128 -14.03 -7.82 22.74
CA VAL A 128 -14.01 -6.78 23.78
C VAL A 128 -15.02 -5.66 23.47
N GLN A 129 -15.09 -5.22 22.22
CA GLN A 129 -16.02 -4.17 21.80
C GLN A 129 -17.49 -4.60 22.01
N GLN A 130 -17.84 -5.84 21.65
CA GLN A 130 -19.21 -6.37 21.81
C GLN A 130 -19.66 -6.46 23.27
N GLN A 131 -18.76 -6.62 24.23
CA GLN A 131 -19.11 -6.56 25.65
C GLN A 131 -19.53 -5.15 26.08
N VAL A 132 -18.97 -4.10 25.48
CA VAL A 132 -19.24 -2.70 25.81
C VAL A 132 -20.32 -2.11 24.90
N LEU A 133 -20.32 -2.50 23.62
CA LEU A 133 -21.18 -2.00 22.54
C LEU A 133 -21.73 -3.18 21.72
N PRO A 134 -22.74 -3.94 22.23
CA PRO A 134 -23.18 -5.19 21.60
C PRO A 134 -23.62 -5.06 20.13
N ASP A 135 -24.25 -3.96 19.75
CA ASP A 135 -24.84 -3.75 18.42
C ASP A 135 -24.02 -2.79 17.54
N CYS A 136 -22.75 -2.51 17.90
CA CYS A 136 -21.93 -1.60 17.12
C CYS A 136 -21.45 -2.25 15.82
N PRO A 137 -21.90 -1.79 14.64
CA PRO A 137 -21.47 -2.36 13.37
C PRO A 137 -20.06 -1.92 12.96
N LEU A 138 -19.56 -0.81 13.54
CA LEU A 138 -18.28 -0.19 13.15
C LEU A 138 -17.10 -0.90 13.82
N VAL A 139 -16.10 -1.25 13.03
CA VAL A 139 -14.84 -1.83 13.54
C VAL A 139 -14.08 -0.81 14.38
N LEU A 140 -13.88 0.40 13.87
CA LEU A 140 -13.16 1.47 14.55
C LEU A 140 -14.12 2.44 15.25
N SER A 141 -14.74 1.95 16.31
CA SER A 141 -15.57 2.77 17.21
C SER A 141 -15.37 2.33 18.66
N TYR A 142 -15.20 3.30 19.55
CA TYR A 142 -15.12 3.05 21.01
C TYR A 142 -16.36 3.49 21.77
N ASN A 143 -17.31 4.17 21.10
CA ASN A 143 -18.51 4.76 21.73
C ASN A 143 -19.78 4.60 20.89
N GLY A 144 -19.77 3.71 19.88
CA GLY A 144 -20.92 3.47 18.99
C GLY A 144 -21.03 4.44 17.83
N THR A 145 -20.19 5.47 17.74
CA THR A 145 -20.19 6.46 16.66
C THR A 145 -18.86 6.45 15.90
N PRO A 146 -18.83 6.97 14.65
CA PRO A 146 -17.57 7.10 13.92
C PRO A 146 -16.58 8.01 14.67
N THR A 147 -15.33 7.60 14.63
CA THR A 147 -14.25 8.33 15.30
C THR A 147 -14.07 9.74 14.76
N SER A 148 -13.95 10.70 15.65
CA SER A 148 -13.66 12.09 15.33
C SER A 148 -12.34 12.23 14.58
N LYS A 149 -12.29 13.18 13.61
CA LYS A 149 -11.08 13.46 12.80
C LYS A 149 -9.84 13.81 13.61
N THR A 150 -9.99 14.24 14.85
CA THR A 150 -8.89 14.69 15.72
C THR A 150 -8.42 13.63 16.71
N THR A 151 -9.21 12.60 16.98
CA THR A 151 -8.92 11.59 17.99
C THR A 151 -7.63 10.82 17.67
N LEU A 152 -7.59 10.14 16.54
CA LEU A 152 -6.41 9.35 16.16
C LEU A 152 -5.16 10.21 15.90
N PRO A 153 -5.23 11.37 15.20
CA PRO A 153 -4.07 12.23 15.03
C PRO A 153 -3.45 12.72 16.34
N ARG A 154 -4.27 13.12 17.33
CA ARG A 154 -3.79 13.55 18.66
C ARG A 154 -3.15 12.40 19.45
N ALA A 155 -3.78 11.22 19.41
CA ALA A 155 -3.22 10.04 20.04
C ALA A 155 -1.89 9.62 19.40
N LEU A 156 -1.79 9.64 18.07
CA LEU A 156 -0.57 9.33 17.35
C LEU A 156 0.57 10.29 17.70
N GLU A 157 0.28 11.58 17.78
CA GLU A 157 1.25 12.61 18.20
C GLU A 157 1.76 12.37 19.63
N LYS A 158 0.86 12.09 20.58
CA LYS A 158 1.23 11.79 21.96
C LYS A 158 2.12 10.55 22.03
N LEU A 159 1.74 9.48 21.34
CA LEU A 159 2.47 8.22 21.35
C LEU A 159 3.83 8.34 20.66
N SER A 160 3.94 9.09 19.55
CA SER A 160 5.23 9.33 18.89
C SER A 160 6.23 10.03 19.81
N ASN A 161 5.77 11.03 20.57
CA ASN A 161 6.61 11.72 21.56
C ASN A 161 7.05 10.77 22.68
N LEU A 162 6.14 9.92 23.20
CA LEU A 162 6.47 8.95 24.26
C LEU A 162 7.41 7.85 23.77
N ALA A 163 7.26 7.40 22.51
CA ALA A 163 8.13 6.41 21.91
C ALA A 163 9.51 6.95 21.48
N GLY A 164 9.68 8.28 21.52
CA GLY A 164 10.92 8.92 21.04
C GLY A 164 11.14 8.79 19.53
N VAL A 165 10.05 8.63 18.74
CA VAL A 165 10.10 8.59 17.28
C VAL A 165 9.64 9.91 16.68
N HIS A 166 10.03 10.19 15.44
CA HIS A 166 9.63 11.42 14.77
C HIS A 166 8.12 11.45 14.53
N ARG A 167 7.52 12.64 14.60
CA ARG A 167 6.09 12.83 14.42
C ARG A 167 5.72 12.68 12.96
N ILE A 168 4.67 11.89 12.68
CA ILE A 168 4.05 11.76 11.36
C ILE A 168 2.56 12.09 11.41
N LYS A 169 1.97 12.40 10.25
CA LYS A 169 0.52 12.54 10.10
C LYS A 169 -0.12 11.15 10.02
N ILE A 170 -1.39 11.03 10.43
CA ILE A 170 -2.11 9.75 10.39
C ILE A 170 -2.11 9.09 8.99
N HIS A 171 -2.16 9.89 7.91
CA HIS A 171 -2.07 9.37 6.54
C HIS A 171 -0.70 8.76 6.22
N ALA A 172 0.33 9.13 6.95
CA ALA A 172 1.68 8.60 6.78
C ALA A 172 1.80 7.13 7.20
N LEU A 173 0.88 6.58 8.02
CA LEU A 173 0.80 5.14 8.28
C LEU A 173 0.56 4.33 6.99
N ARG A 174 -0.21 4.89 6.05
CA ARG A 174 -0.35 4.31 4.72
C ARG A 174 0.95 4.39 3.90
N HIS A 175 1.74 5.45 4.07
CA HIS A 175 3.07 5.54 3.47
C HIS A 175 4.03 4.53 4.11
N SER A 176 3.92 4.33 5.43
CA SER A 176 4.67 3.29 6.16
C SER A 176 4.35 1.89 5.63
N HIS A 177 3.06 1.57 5.42
CA HIS A 177 2.64 0.31 4.80
C HIS A 177 3.26 0.12 3.40
N ALA A 178 3.19 1.15 2.55
CA ALA A 178 3.80 1.07 1.22
C ALA A 178 5.32 0.86 1.27
N SER A 179 6.00 1.57 2.19
CA SER A 179 7.44 1.42 2.40
C SER A 179 7.80 0.01 2.90
N LEU A 180 7.00 -0.56 3.80
CA LEU A 180 7.16 -1.93 4.27
C LEU A 180 7.05 -2.94 3.11
N LEU A 181 6.02 -2.84 2.27
CA LEU A 181 5.86 -3.72 1.11
C LEU A 181 7.02 -3.60 0.12
N ILE A 182 7.53 -2.39 -0.11
CA ILE A 182 8.71 -2.16 -0.95
C ILE A 182 9.96 -2.81 -0.36
N SER A 183 10.17 -2.71 0.96
CA SER A 183 11.30 -3.35 1.63
C SER A 183 11.23 -4.88 1.57
N MET A 184 10.02 -5.45 1.47
CA MET A 184 9.78 -6.88 1.24
C MET A 184 9.98 -7.29 -0.23
N GLY A 185 10.22 -6.33 -1.14
CA GLY A 185 10.43 -6.59 -2.56
C GLY A 185 9.15 -6.74 -3.38
N GLU A 186 8.01 -6.29 -2.86
CA GLU A 186 6.73 -6.44 -3.54
C GLU A 186 6.61 -5.61 -4.82
N ASN A 187 5.86 -6.17 -5.78
CA ASN A 187 5.66 -5.54 -7.08
C ASN A 187 4.88 -4.22 -6.96
N PRO A 188 5.32 -3.13 -7.61
CA PRO A 188 4.62 -1.85 -7.62
C PRO A 188 3.15 -1.91 -8.07
N LEU A 189 2.78 -2.85 -8.95
CA LEU A 189 1.40 -3.05 -9.37
C LEU A 189 0.54 -3.61 -8.24
N LEU A 190 1.05 -4.60 -7.51
CA LEU A 190 0.38 -5.15 -6.33
C LEU A 190 0.18 -4.07 -5.27
N ILE A 191 1.21 -3.25 -5.00
CA ILE A 191 1.11 -2.12 -4.07
C ILE A 191 0.06 -1.10 -4.54
N LYS A 192 0.03 -0.77 -5.84
CA LYS A 192 -0.98 0.10 -6.44
C LYS A 192 -2.40 -0.42 -6.17
N GLU A 193 -2.65 -1.70 -6.43
CA GLU A 193 -3.96 -2.35 -6.26
C GLU A 193 -4.35 -2.39 -4.79
N ARG A 194 -3.47 -2.86 -3.91
CA ARG A 194 -3.70 -2.95 -2.47
C ARG A 194 -4.01 -1.58 -1.86
N LEU A 195 -3.32 -0.55 -2.29
CA LEU A 195 -3.59 0.83 -1.85
C LEU A 195 -4.82 1.45 -2.53
N GLY A 196 -5.31 0.94 -3.65
CA GLY A 196 -6.39 1.55 -4.43
C GLY A 196 -5.96 2.88 -5.06
N HIS A 197 -4.79 2.89 -5.70
CA HIS A 197 -4.36 3.99 -6.54
C HIS A 197 -4.89 3.80 -7.96
N GLU A 198 -5.53 4.81 -8.53
CA GLU A 198 -6.06 4.75 -9.89
C GLU A 198 -4.95 4.58 -10.93
N LYS A 199 -3.85 5.32 -10.76
CA LYS A 199 -2.72 5.34 -11.69
C LYS A 199 -1.45 4.81 -11.02
N ILE A 200 -0.69 3.96 -11.73
CA ILE A 200 0.60 3.46 -11.24
C ILE A 200 1.60 4.59 -10.99
N GLN A 201 1.51 5.69 -11.73
CA GLN A 201 2.34 6.87 -11.55
C GLN A 201 2.21 7.47 -10.15
N THR A 202 1.05 7.32 -9.49
CA THR A 202 0.86 7.74 -8.10
C THR A 202 1.75 6.94 -7.16
N THR A 203 1.83 5.61 -7.35
CA THR A 203 2.71 4.73 -6.57
C THR A 203 4.18 5.01 -6.87
N LEU A 204 4.58 4.97 -8.13
CA LEU A 204 5.97 5.17 -8.53
C LEU A 204 6.47 6.60 -8.27
N GLY A 205 5.63 7.61 -8.51
CA GLY A 205 5.97 9.00 -8.24
C GLY A 205 6.18 9.30 -6.75
N THR A 206 5.45 8.59 -5.88
CA THR A 206 5.54 8.75 -4.43
C THR A 206 6.66 7.90 -3.83
N TYR A 207 6.77 6.64 -4.25
CA TYR A 207 7.63 5.64 -3.59
C TYR A 207 8.76 5.11 -4.46
N GLY A 208 8.86 5.50 -5.74
CA GLY A 208 9.85 4.95 -6.66
C GLY A 208 11.30 5.11 -6.19
N HIS A 209 11.59 6.12 -5.38
CA HIS A 209 12.91 6.35 -4.78
C HIS A 209 13.26 5.36 -3.66
N LEU A 210 12.30 4.61 -3.13
CA LEU A 210 12.51 3.58 -2.10
C LEU A 210 12.89 2.22 -2.70
N TYR A 211 12.65 2.01 -4.02
CA TYR A 211 13.05 0.78 -4.67
C TYR A 211 14.58 0.70 -4.79
N PRO A 212 15.20 -0.43 -4.40
CA PRO A 212 16.64 -0.60 -4.52
C PRO A 212 17.05 -0.57 -6.01
N ASN A 213 18.24 -0.03 -6.29
CA ASN A 213 18.82 -0.09 -7.62
C ASN A 213 19.39 -1.50 -7.86
N THR A 214 18.57 -2.38 -8.42
CA THR A 214 18.91 -3.79 -8.66
C THR A 214 19.57 -4.03 -10.03
N ASN A 215 20.05 -2.97 -10.71
CA ASN A 215 20.63 -3.10 -12.06
C ASN A 215 21.81 -4.10 -12.11
N LEU A 216 22.65 -4.12 -11.07
CA LEU A 216 23.74 -5.08 -10.95
C LEU A 216 23.22 -6.53 -10.81
N GLU A 217 22.16 -6.74 -10.04
CA GLU A 217 21.55 -8.07 -9.86
C GLU A 217 20.89 -8.56 -11.18
N VAL A 218 20.26 -7.66 -11.91
CA VAL A 218 19.73 -7.96 -13.24
C VAL A 218 20.86 -8.38 -14.18
N ALA A 219 21.96 -7.65 -14.20
CA ALA A 219 23.12 -8.01 -15.00
C ALA A 219 23.68 -9.40 -14.64
N LYS A 220 23.79 -9.71 -13.33
CA LYS A 220 24.19 -11.06 -12.87
C LYS A 220 23.22 -12.15 -13.32
N LYS A 221 21.90 -11.90 -13.28
CA LYS A 221 20.88 -12.85 -13.75
C LYS A 221 20.91 -13.07 -15.27
N LEU A 222 21.37 -12.09 -16.04
CA LEU A 222 21.54 -12.23 -17.50
C LEU A 222 22.80 -13.01 -17.89
N THR A 223 23.77 -13.14 -16.99
CA THR A 223 25.00 -13.87 -17.25
C THR A 223 24.69 -15.35 -17.52
N GLY A 224 25.12 -15.88 -18.67
CA GLY A 224 24.96 -17.28 -19.03
C GLY A 224 23.58 -17.68 -19.60
N ILE A 225 22.63 -16.74 -19.73
CA ILE A 225 21.31 -17.04 -20.36
C ILE A 225 21.46 -17.40 -21.85
N LEU A 226 22.36 -16.74 -22.56
CA LEU A 226 22.63 -17.03 -23.97
C LEU A 226 23.96 -17.82 -24.05
N GLN A 227 23.87 -19.05 -24.55
CA GLN A 227 25.02 -19.85 -24.99
C GLN A 227 25.00 -19.85 -26.49
N VAL A 228 25.89 -19.10 -27.12
CA VAL A 228 26.04 -19.07 -28.56
C VAL A 228 27.17 -20.05 -28.92
N GLN A 229 26.82 -21.14 -29.63
CA GLN A 229 27.82 -21.99 -30.27
C GLN A 229 28.54 -21.18 -31.35
N SER A 230 29.85 -21.16 -31.32
CA SER A 230 30.61 -20.44 -32.37
C SER A 230 30.33 -21.05 -33.73
N ALA A 231 30.19 -20.22 -34.76
CA ALA A 231 29.98 -20.69 -36.14
C ALA A 231 31.06 -21.68 -36.60
N THR A 232 32.26 -21.61 -36.02
CA THR A 232 33.39 -22.53 -36.25
C THR A 232 33.11 -23.95 -35.76
N GLU A 233 32.43 -24.13 -34.63
CA GLU A 233 32.04 -25.46 -34.11
C GLU A 233 30.88 -26.06 -34.91
N SER A 234 29.96 -25.24 -35.39
CA SER A 234 28.86 -25.68 -36.26
C SER A 234 29.37 -26.13 -37.63
N ILE A 235 30.37 -25.46 -38.20
CA ILE A 235 31.00 -25.82 -39.47
C ILE A 235 31.85 -27.09 -39.33
N ALA A 236 32.58 -27.24 -38.20
CA ALA A 236 33.36 -28.44 -37.93
C ALA A 236 32.48 -29.70 -37.77
N ASN A 237 31.34 -29.56 -37.12
CA ASN A 237 30.36 -30.65 -37.01
C ASN A 237 29.66 -30.98 -38.32
N TYR A 238 29.43 -29.98 -39.19
CA TYR A 238 28.86 -30.20 -40.54
C TYR A 238 29.83 -30.90 -41.48
N THR A 239 31.12 -30.53 -41.49
CA THR A 239 32.17 -31.15 -42.30
C THR A 239 32.52 -32.57 -41.82
N SER A 240 32.57 -32.84 -40.53
CA SER A 240 32.79 -34.20 -40.00
C SER A 240 31.65 -35.16 -40.36
N ASN A 241 30.38 -34.70 -40.31
CA ASN A 241 29.25 -35.52 -40.72
C ASN A 241 29.23 -35.81 -42.25
N GLN A 242 29.70 -34.90 -43.09
CA GLN A 242 29.83 -35.15 -44.53
C GLN A 242 30.96 -36.16 -44.85
N HIS A 243 32.09 -36.07 -44.16
CA HIS A 243 33.17 -37.06 -44.33
C HIS A 243 32.75 -38.47 -43.93
N THR A 244 31.97 -38.62 -42.87
CA THR A 244 31.45 -39.92 -42.43
C THR A 244 30.43 -40.48 -43.44
N ALA A 245 29.59 -39.64 -44.03
CA ALA A 245 28.61 -40.04 -45.05
C ALA A 245 29.26 -40.47 -46.39
N ILE A 246 30.39 -39.87 -46.77
CA ILE A 246 31.15 -40.24 -47.96
C ILE A 246 31.88 -41.57 -47.73
N TYR A 247 32.41 -41.80 -46.52
CA TYR A 247 33.14 -43.03 -46.18
C TYR A 247 32.20 -44.27 -46.18
N HIS A 248 30.97 -44.12 -45.73
CA HIS A 248 29.96 -45.20 -45.76
C HIS A 248 29.49 -45.53 -47.17
N ARG A 249 29.41 -44.56 -48.09
CA ARG A 249 29.05 -44.83 -49.54
C ARG A 249 30.12 -45.53 -50.31
N THR A 250 31.41 -45.36 -50.00
CA THR A 250 32.55 -46.01 -50.72
C THR A 250 32.80 -47.43 -50.19
N VAL A 251 32.25 -47.85 -49.09
CA VAL A 251 32.42 -49.22 -48.55
C VAL A 251 31.31 -50.17 -49.00
N GLU A 252 30.16 -49.65 -49.47
CA GLU A 252 29.05 -50.45 -49.97
C GLU A 252 29.11 -50.76 -51.48
N GLU A 253 30.10 -50.20 -52.22
CA GLU A 253 30.30 -50.43 -53.65
C GLU A 253 31.55 -51.32 -53.99
N LYS A 254 31.98 -52.18 -53.04
CA LYS A 254 33.01 -53.18 -53.35
C LYS A 254 32.57 -54.61 -53.09
#